data_4eebda9783b4ea03f9009c690ef3d869
#
_entry.id   4eebda9783b4ea03f9009c690ef3d869
#
_cell.length_a   1.000
_cell.length_b   1.000
_cell.length_c   1.000
_cell.angle_alpha   90.00
_cell.angle_beta   90.00
_cell.angle_gamma   90.00
#
_symmetry.space_group_name_H-M   'P 1'
#
loop_
_entity.id
_entity.type
_entity.pdbx_description
1 polymer ?
#
loop_
_entity_poly.entity_id
_entity_poly.type
_entity_poly.pdbx_seq_one_letter_code
_entity_poly.pdbx_strand_id
1 'polypeptide(L)'
;MPLDRDAIEAAIAPLRIARSMPADIYTSSAIFAAEREKLFLRHWFFLCREDQLPSPGDYRAFDTQGGPIFLVRGQDDVLRCFANYCRHRASLLVKGTGNCGARIMCPYHAWSYFSDGRLYGCPDMQDAEGFDRRENGLVPLRTDTWAGFVFANFAAEGPTLAEQLGDLSERFASHRLDLMRHTWSIEIEAACNWKLVLENAMETYHTGTVHRDSIGAQSQRAIPTRGDWLCMQVLSRESIGSLDKTVPPFDPIPDLDEDARQGTYFALLHPLTQFAVAQDCMWWLNVTPLDPARSRIEIGGCFPEETVTLPDFASRATPYQERWERVAREDVGILEDQQRALGSALFRPGPLSGRDDMVHAAGQWHVRKLLA
;
A
#
# COMPACT_ATOMS: atom_id res chain seq x y z
N MET A 1 20.94 17.72 4.98
CA MET A 1 19.65 17.65 5.68
C MET A 1 19.93 17.79 7.17
N PRO A 2 19.57 18.88 7.84
CA PRO A 2 19.79 19.01 9.26
C PRO A 2 18.65 18.32 10.03
N LEU A 3 18.77 17.00 10.20
CA LEU A 3 18.02 16.28 11.22
C LEU A 3 18.63 16.65 12.57
N ASP A 4 17.79 16.96 13.54
CA ASP A 4 18.19 17.06 14.94
C ASP A 4 18.66 15.66 15.40
N ARG A 5 19.97 15.49 15.49
CA ARG A 5 20.59 14.19 15.80
C ARG A 5 20.17 13.68 17.18
N ASP A 6 20.13 14.57 18.17
CA ASP A 6 19.77 14.19 19.53
C ASP A 6 18.31 13.72 19.59
N ALA A 7 17.42 14.39 18.88
CA ALA A 7 16.01 14.00 18.79
C ALA A 7 15.83 12.66 18.05
N ILE A 8 16.60 12.42 16.98
CA ILE A 8 16.58 11.12 16.27
C ILE A 8 17.14 10.01 17.14
N GLU A 9 18.27 10.21 17.81
CA GLU A 9 18.85 9.23 18.75
C GLU A 9 17.86 8.89 19.88
N ALA A 10 17.16 9.88 20.41
CA ALA A 10 16.12 9.65 21.42
C ALA A 10 14.92 8.87 20.86
N ALA A 11 14.55 9.07 19.60
CA ALA A 11 13.43 8.38 18.97
C ALA A 11 13.75 6.91 18.65
N ILE A 12 14.99 6.57 18.27
CA ILE A 12 15.40 5.20 17.96
C ILE A 12 16.05 4.45 19.14
N ALA A 13 16.13 5.09 20.32
CA ALA A 13 16.63 4.48 21.55
C ALA A 13 15.77 3.25 21.94
N PRO A 14 16.23 2.38 22.85
CA PRO A 14 15.39 1.28 23.34
C PRO A 14 14.01 1.75 23.80
N LEU A 15 12.94 1.05 23.41
CA LEU A 15 11.54 1.48 23.60
C LEU A 15 11.22 2.05 24.98
N ARG A 16 11.76 1.44 26.04
CA ARG A 16 11.52 1.89 27.44
C ARG A 16 11.96 3.33 27.77
N ILE A 17 12.78 3.94 26.90
CA ILE A 17 13.26 5.32 27.02
C ILE A 17 13.07 6.12 25.74
N ALA A 18 12.51 5.49 24.70
CA ALA A 18 12.28 6.13 23.41
C ALA A 18 11.24 7.24 23.48
N ARG A 19 11.35 8.16 22.56
CA ARG A 19 10.38 9.22 22.33
C ARG A 19 9.78 9.11 20.93
N SER A 20 8.62 9.72 20.72
CA SER A 20 8.04 9.87 19.39
C SER A 20 9.02 10.61 18.48
N MET A 21 8.87 10.42 17.18
CA MET A 21 9.72 11.08 16.19
C MET A 21 9.62 12.61 16.26
N PRO A 22 10.71 13.35 15.97
CA PRO A 22 10.67 14.80 15.88
C PRO A 22 9.76 15.27 14.74
N ALA A 23 9.17 16.46 14.90
CA ALA A 23 8.19 17.00 13.94
C ALA A 23 8.69 17.05 12.50
N ASP A 24 9.98 17.36 12.29
CA ASP A 24 10.58 17.47 10.96
C ASP A 24 10.44 16.18 10.14
N ILE A 25 10.39 15.01 10.78
CA ILE A 25 10.14 13.72 10.11
C ILE A 25 8.80 13.72 9.36
N TYR A 26 7.82 14.47 9.85
CA TYR A 26 6.47 14.53 9.27
C TYR A 26 6.18 15.80 8.48
N THR A 27 6.95 16.87 8.69
CA THR A 27 6.60 18.21 8.17
C THR A 27 7.60 18.77 7.17
N SER A 28 8.83 18.22 7.13
CA SER A 28 9.90 18.77 6.30
C SER A 28 9.81 18.33 4.85
N SER A 29 9.72 19.28 3.92
CA SER A 29 9.81 19.01 2.47
C SER A 29 11.17 18.42 2.06
N ALA A 30 12.24 18.75 2.78
CA ALA A 30 13.56 18.19 2.50
C ALA A 30 13.65 16.71 2.89
N ILE A 31 13.01 16.32 4.01
CA ILE A 31 12.91 14.91 4.39
C ILE A 31 12.03 14.17 3.41
N PHE A 32 10.88 14.71 3.04
CA PHE A 32 9.99 14.12 2.04
C PHE A 32 10.70 13.90 0.68
N ALA A 33 11.52 14.85 0.24
CA ALA A 33 12.34 14.69 -0.96
C ALA A 33 13.37 13.55 -0.81
N ALA A 34 13.99 13.41 0.37
CA ALA A 34 14.90 12.31 0.66
C ALA A 34 14.17 10.95 0.73
N GLU A 35 12.98 10.89 1.31
CA GLU A 35 12.09 9.72 1.31
C GLU A 35 11.77 9.30 -0.13
N ARG A 36 11.45 10.25 -1.00
CA ARG A 36 11.23 9.97 -2.42
C ARG A 36 12.41 9.21 -3.04
N GLU A 37 13.62 9.74 -2.89
CA GLU A 37 14.82 9.17 -3.53
C GLU A 37 15.28 7.85 -2.88
N LYS A 38 15.11 7.70 -1.56
CA LYS A 38 15.66 6.58 -0.81
C LYS A 38 14.63 5.47 -0.52
N LEU A 39 13.34 5.82 -0.45
CA LEU A 39 12.28 4.88 -0.15
C LEU A 39 11.40 4.61 -1.38
N PHE A 40 10.67 5.62 -1.87
CA PHE A 40 9.62 5.39 -2.86
C PHE A 40 10.16 4.98 -4.23
N LEU A 41 11.35 5.40 -4.61
CA LEU A 41 12.00 5.00 -5.87
C LEU A 41 12.87 3.73 -5.74
N ARG A 42 13.03 3.17 -4.54
CA ARG A 42 13.96 2.05 -4.30
C ARG A 42 13.28 0.78 -3.82
N HIS A 43 12.10 0.87 -3.22
CA HIS A 43 11.38 -0.28 -2.67
C HIS A 43 10.26 -0.70 -3.61
N TRP A 44 9.90 -1.98 -3.53
CA TRP A 44 8.68 -2.48 -4.15
C TRP A 44 7.47 -1.89 -3.43
N PHE A 45 6.49 -1.46 -4.18
CA PHE A 45 5.24 -0.93 -3.68
C PHE A 45 4.05 -1.61 -4.35
N PHE A 46 3.00 -1.82 -3.60
CA PHE A 46 1.77 -2.46 -4.04
C PHE A 46 0.98 -1.55 -4.98
N LEU A 47 0.43 -2.14 -6.05
CA LEU A 47 -0.42 -1.45 -7.02
C LEU A 47 -1.89 -1.85 -6.87
N CYS A 48 -2.20 -3.12 -7.03
CA CYS A 48 -3.55 -3.65 -7.02
C CYS A 48 -3.55 -5.18 -7.01
N ARG A 49 -4.73 -5.79 -6.95
CA ARG A 49 -4.90 -7.21 -7.25
C ARG A 49 -4.92 -7.45 -8.76
N GLU A 50 -4.34 -8.56 -9.19
CA GLU A 50 -4.31 -8.95 -10.61
C GLU A 50 -5.70 -9.21 -11.20
N ASP A 51 -6.67 -9.66 -10.39
CA ASP A 51 -8.06 -9.89 -10.79
C ASP A 51 -8.84 -8.59 -11.02
N GLN A 52 -8.27 -7.42 -10.72
CA GLN A 52 -8.80 -6.11 -11.12
C GLN A 52 -8.53 -5.79 -12.61
N LEU A 53 -7.65 -6.56 -13.25
CA LEU A 53 -7.35 -6.49 -14.69
C LEU A 53 -7.58 -7.87 -15.33
N PRO A 54 -8.82 -8.37 -15.42
CA PRO A 54 -9.09 -9.78 -15.78
C PRO A 54 -8.83 -10.11 -17.26
N SER A 55 -8.84 -9.11 -18.16
CA SER A 55 -8.81 -9.36 -19.61
C SER A 55 -7.61 -8.71 -20.29
N PRO A 56 -7.07 -9.32 -21.37
CA PRO A 56 -6.06 -8.67 -22.18
C PRO A 56 -6.46 -7.28 -22.65
N GLY A 57 -5.55 -6.33 -22.46
CA GLY A 57 -5.78 -4.90 -22.73
C GLY A 57 -6.31 -4.12 -21.54
N ASP A 58 -6.76 -4.77 -20.46
CA ASP A 58 -7.16 -4.05 -19.25
C ASP A 58 -5.99 -3.29 -18.67
N TYR A 59 -6.24 -2.05 -18.25
CA TYR A 59 -5.24 -1.20 -17.64
C TYR A 59 -5.78 -0.44 -16.42
N ARG A 60 -4.86 -0.08 -15.52
CA ARG A 60 -5.10 0.87 -14.43
C ARG A 60 -3.92 1.86 -14.35
N ALA A 61 -4.23 3.16 -14.32
CA ALA A 61 -3.27 4.24 -14.14
C ALA A 61 -3.13 4.59 -12.65
N PHE A 62 -1.91 4.98 -12.25
CA PHE A 62 -1.59 5.37 -10.88
C PHE A 62 -0.75 6.65 -10.89
N ASP A 63 -1.04 7.55 -9.95
CA ASP A 63 -0.16 8.65 -9.59
C ASP A 63 0.74 8.21 -8.44
N THR A 64 2.05 8.34 -8.61
CA THR A 64 3.04 7.90 -7.62
C THR A 64 4.10 8.97 -7.38
N GLN A 65 4.91 8.80 -6.35
CA GLN A 65 6.05 9.68 -6.07
C GLN A 65 7.16 9.61 -7.14
N GLY A 66 7.18 8.56 -7.96
CA GLY A 66 8.06 8.44 -9.13
C GLY A 66 7.47 9.06 -10.41
N GLY A 67 6.25 9.58 -10.35
CA GLY A 67 5.48 10.08 -11.48
C GLY A 67 4.33 9.16 -11.87
N PRO A 68 3.57 9.51 -12.92
CA PRO A 68 2.45 8.73 -13.39
C PRO A 68 2.93 7.42 -14.04
N ILE A 69 2.31 6.31 -13.66
CA ILE A 69 2.54 4.97 -14.22
C ILE A 69 1.21 4.33 -14.61
N PHE A 70 1.25 3.24 -15.35
CA PHE A 70 0.10 2.38 -15.56
C PHE A 70 0.49 0.91 -15.63
N LEU A 71 -0.36 0.06 -15.11
CA LEU A 71 -0.31 -1.38 -15.22
C LEU A 71 -1.23 -1.79 -16.38
N VAL A 72 -0.82 -2.75 -17.21
CA VAL A 72 -1.62 -3.29 -18.31
C VAL A 72 -1.46 -4.79 -18.39
N ARG A 73 -2.56 -5.51 -18.65
CA ARG A 73 -2.50 -6.93 -19.02
C ARG A 73 -2.23 -7.05 -20.52
N GLY A 74 -1.12 -7.67 -20.86
CA GLY A 74 -0.71 -7.89 -22.24
C GLY A 74 -1.65 -8.84 -23.00
N GLN A 75 -1.52 -8.86 -24.33
CA GLN A 75 -2.20 -9.85 -25.16
C GLN A 75 -1.70 -11.29 -24.92
N ASP A 76 -0.56 -11.41 -24.27
CA ASP A 76 0.07 -12.66 -23.80
C ASP A 76 -0.28 -12.98 -22.35
N ASP A 77 -1.27 -12.31 -21.79
CA ASP A 77 -1.76 -12.44 -20.41
C ASP A 77 -0.76 -12.03 -19.31
N VAL A 78 0.36 -11.41 -19.68
CA VAL A 78 1.38 -10.94 -18.73
C VAL A 78 1.10 -9.51 -18.28
N LEU A 79 1.10 -9.26 -16.97
CA LEU A 79 1.00 -7.92 -16.40
C LEU A 79 2.34 -7.19 -16.50
N ARG A 80 2.28 -5.94 -16.99
CA ARG A 80 3.46 -5.07 -17.14
C ARG A 80 3.14 -3.66 -16.69
N CYS A 81 4.06 -3.05 -15.96
CA CYS A 81 3.96 -1.66 -15.55
C CYS A 81 4.89 -0.78 -16.38
N PHE A 82 4.38 0.37 -16.82
CA PHE A 82 5.12 1.35 -17.60
C PHE A 82 4.95 2.74 -17.04
N ALA A 83 5.94 3.60 -17.27
CA ALA A 83 5.79 5.04 -17.10
C ALA A 83 4.68 5.55 -18.03
N ASN A 84 3.72 6.30 -17.50
CA ASN A 84 2.51 6.73 -18.21
C ASN A 84 2.74 8.00 -19.02
N TYR A 85 3.64 7.93 -20.00
CA TYR A 85 3.86 9.03 -20.92
C TYR A 85 4.26 8.56 -22.32
N CYS A 86 3.82 9.29 -23.32
CA CYS A 86 4.23 9.08 -24.71
C CYS A 86 5.68 9.51 -24.92
N ARG A 87 6.48 8.66 -25.55
CA ARG A 87 7.90 8.92 -25.87
C ARG A 87 8.13 10.10 -26.83
N HIS A 88 7.07 10.54 -27.53
CA HIS A 88 7.16 11.69 -28.42
C HIS A 88 7.26 13.02 -27.65
N ARG A 89 6.24 13.41 -26.92
CA ARG A 89 6.16 14.71 -26.23
C ARG A 89 5.43 14.62 -24.88
N ALA A 90 5.62 13.53 -24.16
CA ALA A 90 5.22 13.31 -22.77
C ALA A 90 3.71 13.49 -22.46
N SER A 91 2.81 13.34 -23.45
CA SER A 91 1.39 13.26 -23.16
C SER A 91 1.09 11.99 -22.36
N LEU A 92 0.22 12.06 -21.35
CA LEU A 92 -0.32 10.87 -20.69
C LEU A 92 -0.99 9.96 -21.72
N LEU A 93 -0.73 8.66 -21.60
CA LEU A 93 -1.27 7.64 -22.50
C LEU A 93 -2.66 7.17 -22.07
N VAL A 94 -2.84 6.93 -20.80
CA VAL A 94 -4.08 6.40 -20.21
C VAL A 94 -4.43 7.13 -18.91
N LYS A 95 -5.71 7.06 -18.51
CA LYS A 95 -6.22 7.65 -17.26
C LYS A 95 -7.19 6.68 -16.61
N GLY A 96 -7.21 6.64 -15.28
CA GLY A 96 -8.11 5.78 -14.52
C GLY A 96 -7.94 4.30 -14.87
N THR A 97 -9.05 3.62 -15.09
CA THR A 97 -9.13 2.20 -15.49
C THR A 97 -9.83 2.09 -16.84
N GLY A 98 -9.51 1.06 -17.61
CA GLY A 98 -10.16 0.79 -18.90
C GLY A 98 -9.53 -0.35 -19.65
N ASN A 99 -9.91 -0.51 -20.91
CA ASN A 99 -9.32 -1.50 -21.80
C ASN A 99 -8.81 -0.81 -23.07
N CYS A 100 -7.54 -0.97 -23.40
CA CYS A 100 -6.88 -0.38 -24.56
C CYS A 100 -6.94 -1.29 -25.81
N GLY A 101 -7.58 -2.44 -25.73
CA GLY A 101 -7.56 -3.46 -26.78
C GLY A 101 -6.15 -3.98 -27.04
N ALA A 102 -5.78 -4.15 -28.29
CA ALA A 102 -4.46 -4.66 -28.66
C ALA A 102 -3.34 -3.63 -28.57
N ARG A 103 -3.66 -2.32 -28.38
CA ARG A 103 -2.67 -1.24 -28.49
C ARG A 103 -3.03 -0.06 -27.62
N ILE A 104 -2.01 0.55 -27.04
CA ILE A 104 -2.10 1.80 -26.28
C ILE A 104 -1.84 2.94 -27.27
N MET A 105 -2.81 3.81 -27.47
CA MET A 105 -2.70 4.93 -28.42
C MET A 105 -2.60 6.27 -27.70
N CYS A 106 -1.58 7.04 -28.04
CA CYS A 106 -1.40 8.40 -27.53
C CYS A 106 -2.51 9.32 -28.05
N PRO A 107 -3.23 10.04 -27.18
CA PRO A 107 -4.33 10.91 -27.60
C PRO A 107 -3.86 12.19 -28.28
N TYR A 108 -2.55 12.47 -28.30
CA TYR A 108 -2.00 13.71 -28.86
C TYR A 108 -1.69 13.61 -30.36
N HIS A 109 -0.82 12.65 -30.75
CA HIS A 109 -0.38 12.52 -32.17
C HIS A 109 -0.47 11.06 -32.66
N ALA A 110 -1.34 10.25 -32.06
CA ALA A 110 -1.60 8.87 -32.44
C ALA A 110 -0.36 7.93 -32.46
N TRP A 111 0.73 8.28 -31.75
CA TRP A 111 1.76 7.29 -31.47
C TRP A 111 1.12 6.13 -30.73
N SER A 112 1.45 4.93 -31.14
CA SER A 112 0.82 3.74 -30.55
C SER A 112 1.84 2.69 -30.19
N TYR A 113 1.54 1.95 -29.12
CA TYR A 113 2.42 0.97 -28.53
C TYR A 113 1.69 -0.36 -28.37
N PHE A 114 2.42 -1.46 -28.51
CA PHE A 114 1.94 -2.74 -28.05
C PHE A 114 1.87 -2.79 -26.52
N SER A 115 1.10 -3.73 -25.98
CA SER A 115 1.02 -3.96 -24.53
C SER A 115 2.31 -4.52 -23.91
N ASP A 116 3.27 -4.93 -24.74
CA ASP A 116 4.64 -5.28 -24.29
C ASP A 116 5.59 -4.07 -24.26
N GLY A 117 5.09 -2.86 -24.58
CA GLY A 117 5.82 -1.60 -24.56
C GLY A 117 6.50 -1.21 -25.87
N ARG A 118 6.63 -2.11 -26.84
CA ARG A 118 7.27 -1.76 -28.14
C ARG A 118 6.45 -0.73 -28.89
N LEU A 119 7.12 0.21 -29.55
CA LEU A 119 6.48 1.19 -30.42
C LEU A 119 5.89 0.51 -31.67
N TYR A 120 4.56 0.64 -31.86
CA TYR A 120 3.85 0.10 -33.01
C TYR A 120 3.78 1.12 -34.16
N GLY A 121 3.27 2.31 -33.91
CA GLY A 121 3.03 3.37 -34.93
C GLY A 121 3.51 4.72 -34.45
N CYS A 122 4.10 5.48 -35.38
CA CYS A 122 4.64 6.82 -35.15
C CYS A 122 4.44 7.66 -36.44
N PRO A 123 3.25 8.24 -36.65
CA PRO A 123 3.00 9.06 -37.81
C PRO A 123 4.01 10.19 -38.00
N ASP A 124 4.32 10.53 -39.24
CA ASP A 124 5.11 11.70 -39.68
C ASP A 124 6.55 11.76 -39.09
N MET A 125 7.17 10.57 -38.86
CA MET A 125 8.54 10.47 -38.36
C MET A 125 9.59 10.13 -39.43
N GLN A 126 9.21 10.25 -40.73
CA GLN A 126 10.07 9.87 -41.86
C GLN A 126 11.32 10.75 -41.97
N ASP A 127 11.17 12.03 -41.61
CA ASP A 127 12.22 13.04 -41.74
C ASP A 127 13.04 13.24 -40.46
N ALA A 128 12.78 12.44 -39.41
CA ALA A 128 13.50 12.54 -38.14
C ALA A 128 14.84 11.79 -38.21
N GLU A 129 15.92 12.54 -38.37
CA GLU A 129 17.27 11.95 -38.42
C GLU A 129 17.60 11.21 -37.11
N GLY A 130 18.17 9.98 -37.25
CA GLY A 130 18.56 9.13 -36.12
C GLY A 130 17.40 8.50 -35.37
N PHE A 131 16.16 8.60 -35.85
CA PHE A 131 15.03 7.97 -35.19
C PHE A 131 15.03 6.44 -35.40
N ASP A 132 15.15 5.70 -34.29
CA ASP A 132 14.95 4.24 -34.26
C ASP A 132 13.72 3.90 -33.43
N ARG A 133 12.73 3.24 -34.06
CA ARG A 133 11.50 2.79 -33.42
C ARG A 133 11.76 1.86 -32.22
N ARG A 134 12.83 1.05 -32.29
CA ARG A 134 13.19 0.07 -31.24
C ARG A 134 13.62 0.75 -29.94
N GLU A 135 14.17 1.98 -30.04
CA GLU A 135 14.63 2.76 -28.89
C GLU A 135 13.53 3.65 -28.28
N ASN A 136 12.37 3.73 -28.96
CA ASN A 136 11.26 4.60 -28.59
C ASN A 136 10.05 3.84 -28.05
N GLY A 137 10.27 2.66 -27.45
CA GLY A 137 9.26 1.94 -26.67
C GLY A 137 8.94 2.62 -25.33
N LEU A 138 7.87 2.17 -24.67
CA LEU A 138 7.51 2.60 -23.33
C LEU A 138 8.62 2.25 -22.34
N VAL A 139 8.80 3.06 -21.31
CA VAL A 139 9.77 2.81 -20.24
C VAL A 139 9.16 1.88 -19.20
N PRO A 140 9.67 0.63 -19.08
CA PRO A 140 9.12 -0.33 -18.14
C PRO A 140 9.58 -0.05 -16.72
N LEU A 141 8.74 -0.41 -15.74
CA LEU A 141 9.11 -0.61 -14.36
C LEU A 141 9.30 -2.11 -14.09
N ARG A 142 10.14 -2.45 -13.12
CA ARG A 142 10.13 -3.82 -12.60
C ARG A 142 8.74 -4.10 -12.03
N THR A 143 8.16 -5.21 -12.46
CA THR A 143 6.80 -5.63 -12.07
C THR A 143 6.86 -7.08 -11.65
N ASP A 144 6.27 -7.41 -10.52
CA ASP A 144 6.22 -8.77 -9.99
C ASP A 144 4.92 -8.98 -9.22
N THR A 145 4.54 -10.23 -9.01
CA THR A 145 3.28 -10.61 -8.35
C THR A 145 3.55 -11.60 -7.22
N TRP A 146 2.96 -11.32 -6.06
CA TRP A 146 2.93 -12.23 -4.92
C TRP A 146 1.48 -12.52 -4.53
N ALA A 147 1.08 -13.78 -4.55
CA ALA A 147 -0.27 -14.24 -4.17
C ALA A 147 -1.41 -13.44 -4.82
N GLY A 148 -1.25 -13.05 -6.09
CA GLY A 148 -2.21 -12.21 -6.82
C GLY A 148 -2.15 -10.71 -6.52
N PHE A 149 -1.25 -10.26 -5.65
CA PHE A 149 -0.96 -8.85 -5.40
C PHE A 149 0.17 -8.39 -6.32
N VAL A 150 -0.07 -7.36 -7.11
CA VAL A 150 0.87 -6.83 -8.10
C VAL A 150 1.67 -5.69 -7.49
N PHE A 151 2.99 -5.77 -7.65
CA PHE A 151 3.93 -4.78 -7.16
C PHE A 151 4.75 -4.21 -8.31
N ALA A 152 5.21 -2.97 -8.13
CA ALA A 152 6.17 -2.34 -9.04
C ALA A 152 7.36 -1.76 -8.27
N ASN A 153 8.46 -1.52 -9.00
CA ASN A 153 9.64 -0.84 -8.46
C ASN A 153 10.27 0.03 -9.55
N PHE A 154 10.59 1.28 -9.21
CA PHE A 154 11.23 2.24 -10.12
C PHE A 154 12.72 1.95 -10.34
N ALA A 155 13.40 1.36 -9.35
CA ALA A 155 14.81 1.02 -9.48
C ALA A 155 15.02 -0.11 -10.49
N ALA A 156 15.91 0.09 -11.45
CA ALA A 156 16.25 -0.92 -12.45
C ALA A 156 16.92 -2.15 -11.83
N GLU A 157 17.64 -1.95 -10.74
CA GLU A 157 18.38 -2.98 -10.00
C GLU A 157 18.05 -2.92 -8.50
N GLY A 158 18.44 -3.94 -7.76
CA GLY A 158 18.21 -4.05 -6.33
C GLY A 158 17.44 -5.31 -5.96
N PRO A 159 17.00 -5.45 -4.71
CA PRO A 159 16.31 -6.65 -4.22
C PRO A 159 15.12 -7.05 -5.10
N THR A 160 14.90 -8.34 -5.23
CA THR A 160 13.66 -8.91 -5.80
C THR A 160 12.49 -8.65 -4.86
N LEU A 161 11.26 -8.81 -5.35
CA LEU A 161 10.07 -8.74 -4.50
C LEU A 161 10.14 -9.78 -3.37
N ALA A 162 10.54 -11.01 -3.69
CA ALA A 162 10.67 -12.08 -2.71
C ALA A 162 11.68 -11.76 -1.59
N GLU A 163 12.82 -11.14 -1.93
CA GLU A 163 13.80 -10.71 -0.93
C GLU A 163 13.26 -9.58 -0.03
N GLN A 164 12.48 -8.64 -0.57
CA GLN A 164 11.85 -7.59 0.24
C GLN A 164 10.78 -8.16 1.16
N LEU A 165 9.94 -9.09 0.68
CA LEU A 165 8.87 -9.70 1.45
C LEU A 165 9.37 -10.74 2.47
N GLY A 166 10.57 -11.32 2.26
CA GLY A 166 11.19 -12.26 3.19
C GLY A 166 10.28 -13.46 3.51
N ASP A 167 9.93 -13.64 4.79
CA ASP A 167 9.11 -14.77 5.25
C ASP A 167 7.57 -14.52 5.18
N LEU A 168 7.14 -13.47 4.49
CA LEU A 168 5.71 -13.14 4.35
C LEU A 168 4.90 -14.30 3.76
N SER A 169 5.44 -14.96 2.73
CA SER A 169 4.78 -16.11 2.08
C SER A 169 4.58 -17.29 3.04
N GLU A 170 5.57 -17.57 3.88
CA GLU A 170 5.49 -18.63 4.89
C GLU A 170 4.43 -18.28 5.95
N ARG A 171 4.42 -17.02 6.40
CA ARG A 171 3.50 -16.51 7.43
C ARG A 171 2.03 -16.62 7.02
N PHE A 172 1.72 -16.34 5.77
CA PHE A 172 0.34 -16.34 5.27
C PHE A 172 -0.02 -17.55 4.40
N ALA A 173 0.79 -18.60 4.42
CA ALA A 173 0.55 -19.80 3.60
C ALA A 173 -0.83 -20.41 3.85
N SER A 174 -1.27 -20.54 5.11
CA SER A 174 -2.57 -21.12 5.46
C SER A 174 -3.76 -20.24 5.08
N HIS A 175 -3.56 -18.93 4.87
CA HIS A 175 -4.63 -18.02 4.46
C HIS A 175 -4.93 -18.09 2.96
N ARG A 176 -4.09 -18.74 2.16
CA ARG A 176 -4.29 -18.95 0.71
C ARG A 176 -4.68 -17.67 -0.01
N LEU A 177 -3.88 -16.62 0.18
CA LEU A 177 -4.17 -15.29 -0.37
C LEU A 177 -4.23 -15.26 -1.90
N ASP A 178 -3.60 -16.23 -2.57
CA ASP A 178 -3.67 -16.46 -4.01
C ASP A 178 -5.09 -16.80 -4.51
N LEU A 179 -5.91 -17.42 -3.67
CA LEU A 179 -7.29 -17.77 -3.98
C LEU A 179 -8.31 -16.69 -3.60
N MET A 180 -7.86 -15.56 -3.09
CA MET A 180 -8.77 -14.46 -2.78
C MET A 180 -9.11 -13.64 -4.03
N ARG A 181 -10.29 -13.00 -3.99
CA ARG A 181 -10.80 -12.11 -5.04
C ARG A 181 -11.08 -10.74 -4.46
N HIS A 182 -10.66 -9.71 -5.19
CA HIS A 182 -11.00 -8.33 -4.88
C HIS A 182 -12.50 -8.09 -5.09
N THR A 183 -13.14 -7.46 -4.11
CA THR A 183 -14.59 -7.24 -4.15
C THR A 183 -15.01 -5.80 -3.93
N TRP A 184 -14.13 -4.97 -3.38
CA TRP A 184 -14.48 -3.60 -3.01
C TRP A 184 -13.24 -2.76 -2.73
N SER A 185 -13.30 -1.47 -3.08
CA SER A 185 -12.32 -0.48 -2.64
C SER A 185 -12.89 0.92 -2.57
N ILE A 186 -12.29 1.75 -1.72
CA ILE A 186 -12.52 3.20 -1.63
C ILE A 186 -11.19 3.94 -1.55
N GLU A 187 -11.25 5.24 -1.87
CA GLU A 187 -10.16 6.18 -1.61
C GLU A 187 -10.61 7.25 -0.63
N ILE A 188 -9.72 7.63 0.29
CA ILE A 188 -9.90 8.69 1.27
C ILE A 188 -8.69 9.62 1.19
N GLU A 189 -8.89 10.92 1.05
CA GLU A 189 -7.82 11.90 1.24
C GLU A 189 -7.75 12.33 2.70
N ALA A 190 -6.52 12.44 3.22
CA ALA A 190 -6.24 12.87 4.58
C ALA A 190 -5.19 13.99 4.57
N ALA A 191 -5.46 15.08 5.31
CA ALA A 191 -4.52 16.18 5.44
C ALA A 191 -3.43 15.86 6.50
N CYS A 192 -2.74 14.75 6.30
CA CYS A 192 -1.66 14.29 7.17
C CYS A 192 -0.55 13.57 6.40
N ASN A 193 0.61 13.47 7.04
CA ASN A 193 1.76 12.74 6.52
C ASN A 193 1.47 11.24 6.45
N TRP A 194 1.96 10.58 5.41
CA TRP A 194 1.78 9.15 5.16
C TRP A 194 2.23 8.24 6.33
N LYS A 195 3.27 8.65 7.07
CA LYS A 195 3.76 7.90 8.22
C LYS A 195 2.76 7.85 9.36
N LEU A 196 2.05 8.96 9.62
CA LEU A 196 1.03 9.00 10.66
C LEU A 196 -0.09 7.97 10.40
N VAL A 197 -0.48 7.81 9.14
CA VAL A 197 -1.48 6.80 8.74
C VAL A 197 -1.01 5.39 9.08
N LEU A 198 0.23 5.06 8.70
CA LEU A 198 0.77 3.72 8.90
C LEU A 198 1.15 3.45 10.38
N GLU A 199 1.61 4.46 11.10
CA GLU A 199 1.87 4.36 12.54
C GLU A 199 0.59 4.08 13.32
N ASN A 200 -0.49 4.82 13.05
CA ASN A 200 -1.81 4.60 13.64
C ASN A 200 -2.31 3.17 13.34
N ALA A 201 -2.15 2.71 12.10
CA ALA A 201 -2.59 1.38 11.69
C ALA A 201 -1.75 0.22 12.29
N MET A 202 -0.63 0.52 12.96
CA MET A 202 0.28 -0.47 13.56
C MET A 202 0.27 -0.48 15.09
N GLU A 203 -0.80 0.00 15.73
CA GLU A 203 -0.99 -0.13 17.16
C GLU A 203 -2.49 -0.23 17.51
N THR A 204 -2.81 -0.70 18.70
CA THR A 204 -4.19 -0.81 19.20
C THR A 204 -4.44 0.07 20.43
N TYR A 205 -3.52 0.97 20.75
CA TYR A 205 -3.63 1.81 21.96
C TYR A 205 -4.78 2.81 21.84
N HIS A 206 -4.97 3.39 20.64
CA HIS A 206 -6.05 4.36 20.35
C HIS A 206 -7.43 3.71 20.28
N THR A 207 -7.54 2.39 19.99
CA THR A 207 -8.80 1.76 19.62
C THR A 207 -9.88 1.87 20.68
N GLY A 208 -9.51 1.81 21.96
CA GLY A 208 -10.45 1.97 23.08
C GLY A 208 -10.99 3.39 23.26
N THR A 209 -10.42 4.38 22.57
CA THR A 209 -10.83 5.79 22.66
C THR A 209 -11.44 6.27 21.34
N VAL A 210 -10.70 6.18 20.24
CA VAL A 210 -11.11 6.64 18.91
C VAL A 210 -12.24 5.75 18.36
N HIS A 211 -12.10 4.46 18.52
CA HIS A 211 -13.04 3.46 18.01
C HIS A 211 -13.97 2.90 19.10
N ARG A 212 -14.17 3.64 20.20
CA ARG A 212 -14.98 3.16 21.34
C ARG A 212 -16.36 2.70 20.93
N ASP A 213 -16.97 3.38 19.97
CA ASP A 213 -18.35 3.14 19.53
C ASP A 213 -18.42 2.27 18.25
N SER A 214 -17.28 1.71 17.81
CA SER A 214 -17.18 0.80 16.67
C SER A 214 -16.51 -0.51 17.05
N ILE A 215 -15.18 -0.62 16.94
CA ILE A 215 -14.45 -1.87 17.21
C ILE A 215 -14.03 -2.04 18.67
N GLY A 216 -14.06 -0.96 19.48
CA GLY A 216 -13.69 -0.98 20.89
C GLY A 216 -12.21 -1.26 21.15
N ALA A 217 -11.87 -1.44 22.42
CA ALA A 217 -10.50 -1.72 22.84
C ALA A 217 -10.05 -3.12 22.37
N GLN A 218 -8.84 -3.19 21.79
CA GLN A 218 -8.25 -4.40 21.28
C GLN A 218 -6.93 -4.71 21.98
N SER A 219 -6.52 -5.98 21.90
CA SER A 219 -5.23 -6.46 22.40
C SER A 219 -4.40 -6.98 21.24
N GLN A 220 -3.10 -6.69 21.26
CA GLN A 220 -2.17 -7.11 20.20
C GLN A 220 -0.97 -7.86 20.79
N ARG A 221 -0.31 -8.60 19.92
CA ARG A 221 1.05 -9.12 20.14
C ARG A 221 1.91 -8.85 18.91
N ALA A 222 3.18 -8.52 19.13
CA ALA A 222 4.16 -8.43 18.05
C ALA A 222 4.46 -9.82 17.47
N ILE A 223 4.62 -9.90 16.17
CA ILE A 223 5.00 -11.12 15.45
C ILE A 223 6.40 -10.91 14.85
N PRO A 224 7.37 -11.77 15.17
CA PRO A 224 8.70 -11.68 14.53
C PRO A 224 8.62 -11.89 13.03
N THR A 225 9.37 -11.08 12.27
CA THR A 225 9.40 -11.07 10.80
C THR A 225 10.83 -11.10 10.27
N ARG A 226 11.01 -11.58 9.04
CA ARG A 226 12.26 -11.51 8.28
C ARG A 226 11.96 -10.88 6.92
N GLY A 227 12.58 -9.75 6.62
CA GLY A 227 12.35 -8.95 5.41
C GLY A 227 12.09 -7.49 5.74
N ASP A 228 11.67 -6.73 4.76
CA ASP A 228 11.32 -5.32 4.94
C ASP A 228 9.81 -5.16 5.26
N TRP A 229 9.36 -5.82 6.32
CA TRP A 229 7.99 -5.74 6.81
C TRP A 229 7.92 -5.95 8.33
N LEU A 230 6.83 -5.46 8.92
CA LEU A 230 6.52 -5.62 10.35
C LEU A 230 5.15 -6.28 10.49
N CYS A 231 4.92 -6.97 11.60
CA CYS A 231 3.65 -7.62 11.84
C CYS A 231 3.24 -7.55 13.32
N MET A 232 1.97 -7.27 13.54
CA MET A 232 1.30 -7.54 14.81
C MET A 232 0.07 -8.43 14.55
N GLN A 233 -0.40 -9.12 15.59
CA GLN A 233 -1.66 -9.84 15.56
C GLN A 233 -2.60 -9.25 16.60
N VAL A 234 -3.78 -8.83 16.16
CA VAL A 234 -4.88 -8.45 17.03
C VAL A 234 -5.62 -9.72 17.43
N LEU A 235 -5.63 -10.00 18.73
CA LEU A 235 -6.16 -11.26 19.26
C LEU A 235 -7.69 -11.25 19.28
N SER A 236 -8.26 -12.22 18.59
CA SER A 236 -9.71 -12.49 18.58
C SER A 236 -9.99 -13.90 18.08
N ARG A 237 -10.88 -14.63 18.74
CA ARG A 237 -11.29 -15.97 18.30
C ARG A 237 -12.25 -15.93 17.12
N GLU A 238 -12.93 -14.81 16.93
CA GLU A 238 -13.84 -14.55 15.81
C GLU A 238 -13.21 -13.54 14.86
N SER A 239 -13.61 -13.59 13.59
CA SER A 239 -13.18 -12.58 12.64
C SER A 239 -13.60 -11.19 13.12
N ILE A 240 -12.67 -10.25 13.05
CA ILE A 240 -12.94 -8.83 13.28
C ILE A 240 -13.24 -8.09 11.98
N GLY A 241 -13.46 -8.79 10.88
CA GLY A 241 -13.71 -8.21 9.57
C GLY A 241 -15.01 -7.43 9.46
N SER A 242 -16.04 -7.76 10.28
CA SER A 242 -17.36 -7.11 10.30
C SER A 242 -17.65 -6.40 11.61
N LEU A 243 -18.43 -5.30 11.55
CA LEU A 243 -18.97 -4.62 12.73
C LEU A 243 -20.32 -5.18 13.18
N ASP A 244 -21.15 -5.60 12.23
CA ASP A 244 -22.51 -6.05 12.53
C ASP A 244 -22.50 -7.50 13.00
N LYS A 245 -22.65 -7.69 14.30
CA LYS A 245 -22.73 -9.00 14.94
C LYS A 245 -24.09 -9.68 14.73
N THR A 246 -25.06 -9.03 14.15
CA THR A 246 -26.36 -9.62 13.83
C THR A 246 -26.33 -10.39 12.51
N VAL A 247 -25.39 -10.06 11.63
CA VAL A 247 -25.08 -10.82 10.41
C VAL A 247 -23.97 -11.81 10.72
N PRO A 248 -24.19 -13.12 10.58
CA PRO A 248 -23.15 -14.12 10.80
C PRO A 248 -21.92 -13.83 9.92
N PRO A 249 -20.70 -13.87 10.46
CA PRO A 249 -19.50 -13.73 9.65
C PRO A 249 -19.42 -14.88 8.63
N PHE A 250 -18.57 -14.72 7.63
CA PHE A 250 -18.26 -15.85 6.73
C PHE A 250 -17.52 -16.95 7.48
N ASP A 251 -17.61 -18.17 6.97
CA ASP A 251 -16.86 -19.28 7.54
C ASP A 251 -15.35 -19.00 7.44
N PRO A 252 -14.58 -19.40 8.45
CA PRO A 252 -13.13 -19.27 8.39
C PRO A 252 -12.55 -20.03 7.19
N ILE A 253 -11.48 -19.50 6.63
CA ILE A 253 -10.69 -20.16 5.60
C ILE A 253 -10.32 -21.58 6.07
N PRO A 254 -10.54 -22.61 5.25
CA PRO A 254 -10.21 -23.97 5.61
C PRO A 254 -8.72 -24.15 5.91
N ASP A 255 -8.40 -25.02 6.85
CA ASP A 255 -7.04 -25.44 7.19
C ASP A 255 -6.11 -24.31 7.68
N LEU A 256 -6.67 -23.21 8.22
CA LEU A 256 -5.86 -22.21 8.93
C LEU A 256 -5.02 -22.87 10.02
N ASP A 257 -3.78 -22.47 10.14
CA ASP A 257 -2.93 -22.88 11.24
C ASP A 257 -3.44 -22.35 12.60
N GLU A 258 -2.90 -22.89 13.69
CA GLU A 258 -3.38 -22.57 15.03
C GLU A 258 -3.15 -21.10 15.40
N ASP A 259 -2.05 -20.51 14.96
CA ASP A 259 -1.74 -19.09 15.20
C ASP A 259 -2.70 -18.18 14.40
N ALA A 260 -3.01 -18.54 13.15
CA ALA A 260 -3.93 -17.78 12.30
C ALA A 260 -5.36 -17.75 12.90
N ARG A 261 -5.77 -18.82 13.58
CA ARG A 261 -7.08 -18.90 14.27
C ARG A 261 -7.19 -18.00 15.48
N GLN A 262 -6.08 -17.47 16.02
CA GLN A 262 -6.07 -16.65 17.23
C GLN A 262 -6.37 -15.16 16.98
N GLY A 263 -6.42 -14.71 15.73
CA GLY A 263 -6.68 -13.30 15.46
C GLY A 263 -6.36 -12.86 14.04
N THR A 264 -6.48 -11.56 13.83
CA THR A 264 -6.17 -10.92 12.56
C THR A 264 -4.74 -10.38 12.58
N TYR A 265 -3.98 -10.72 11.58
CA TYR A 265 -2.65 -10.14 11.38
C TYR A 265 -2.74 -8.78 10.71
N PHE A 266 -1.93 -7.83 11.18
CA PHE A 266 -1.70 -6.54 10.56
C PHE A 266 -0.23 -6.46 10.16
N ALA A 267 0.02 -6.58 8.86
CA ALA A 267 1.35 -6.66 8.27
C ALA A 267 1.66 -5.38 7.51
N LEU A 268 2.58 -4.56 8.04
CA LEU A 268 3.09 -3.38 7.35
C LEU A 268 4.21 -3.78 6.39
N LEU A 269 3.90 -3.79 5.10
CA LEU A 269 4.84 -3.97 4.02
C LEU A 269 5.44 -2.59 3.68
N HIS A 270 6.67 -2.39 4.11
CA HIS A 270 7.33 -1.11 3.87
C HIS A 270 7.52 -0.80 2.39
N PRO A 271 7.39 0.48 1.98
CA PRO A 271 7.12 1.63 2.85
C PRO A 271 5.64 1.99 3.03
N LEU A 272 4.68 1.54 2.20
CA LEU A 272 3.41 2.24 2.00
C LEU A 272 2.15 1.40 2.22
N THR A 273 2.25 0.11 2.50
CA THR A 273 1.09 -0.79 2.46
C THR A 273 0.95 -1.58 3.75
N GLN A 274 -0.24 -1.59 4.34
CA GLN A 274 -0.60 -2.54 5.39
C GLN A 274 -1.61 -3.55 4.85
N PHE A 275 -1.36 -4.83 5.09
CA PHE A 275 -2.33 -5.91 4.91
C PHE A 275 -2.91 -6.30 6.26
N ALA A 276 -4.22 -6.39 6.33
CA ALA A 276 -4.94 -6.96 7.44
C ALA A 276 -5.52 -8.32 7.00
N VAL A 277 -5.00 -9.41 7.57
CA VAL A 277 -5.33 -10.77 7.16
C VAL A 277 -6.07 -11.47 8.28
N ALA A 278 -7.37 -11.65 8.10
CA ALA A 278 -8.29 -12.23 9.06
C ALA A 278 -8.58 -13.71 8.75
N GLN A 279 -9.38 -14.34 9.60
CA GLN A 279 -9.71 -15.75 9.46
C GLN A 279 -10.62 -16.06 8.25
N ASP A 280 -11.36 -15.09 7.74
CA ASP A 280 -12.39 -15.25 6.70
C ASP A 280 -12.26 -14.28 5.52
N CYS A 281 -11.39 -13.28 5.64
CA CYS A 281 -11.20 -12.22 4.64
C CYS A 281 -9.82 -11.58 4.79
N MET A 282 -9.49 -10.67 3.89
CA MET A 282 -8.40 -9.73 4.09
C MET A 282 -8.77 -8.36 3.53
N TRP A 283 -8.12 -7.32 4.05
CA TRP A 283 -8.17 -5.99 3.46
C TRP A 283 -6.79 -5.34 3.49
N TRP A 284 -6.61 -4.32 2.69
CA TRP A 284 -5.38 -3.53 2.71
C TRP A 284 -5.69 -2.06 2.93
N LEU A 285 -4.69 -1.38 3.43
CA LEU A 285 -4.56 0.06 3.48
C LEU A 285 -3.28 0.41 2.72
N ASN A 286 -3.43 1.07 1.57
CA ASN A 286 -2.30 1.49 0.73
C ASN A 286 -2.24 3.01 0.69
N VAL A 287 -1.11 3.58 1.09
CA VAL A 287 -0.94 5.03 1.21
C VAL A 287 -0.16 5.57 0.05
N THR A 288 -0.73 6.54 -0.66
CA THR A 288 -0.01 7.34 -1.64
C THR A 288 0.32 8.70 -1.01
N PRO A 289 1.59 8.96 -0.66
CA PRO A 289 2.02 10.29 -0.21
C PRO A 289 1.79 11.31 -1.33
N LEU A 290 1.13 12.43 -1.05
CA LEU A 290 0.94 13.50 -2.03
C LEU A 290 1.96 14.62 -1.82
N ASP A 291 2.15 15.01 -0.58
CA ASP A 291 3.16 15.94 -0.11
C ASP A 291 3.46 15.66 1.40
N PRO A 292 4.32 16.44 2.09
CA PRO A 292 4.63 16.20 3.50
C PRO A 292 3.43 16.20 4.45
N ALA A 293 2.32 16.82 4.07
CA ALA A 293 1.13 17.00 4.91
C ALA A 293 -0.16 16.46 4.31
N ARG A 294 -0.09 15.74 3.18
CA ARG A 294 -1.27 15.14 2.55
C ARG A 294 -0.98 13.75 2.03
N SER A 295 -1.94 12.87 2.19
CA SER A 295 -1.89 11.50 1.72
C SER A 295 -3.23 11.08 1.13
N ARG A 296 -3.19 10.16 0.17
CA ARG A 296 -4.35 9.41 -0.29
C ARG A 296 -4.25 7.99 0.24
N ILE A 297 -5.33 7.50 0.79
CA ILE A 297 -5.45 6.17 1.38
C ILE A 297 -6.41 5.36 0.52
N GLU A 298 -5.93 4.30 -0.11
CA GLU A 298 -6.79 3.31 -0.75
C GLU A 298 -7.01 2.15 0.23
N ILE A 299 -8.28 1.81 0.47
CA ILE A 299 -8.66 0.63 1.22
C ILE A 299 -9.34 -0.31 0.24
N GLY A 300 -8.90 -1.55 0.19
CA GLY A 300 -9.53 -2.58 -0.62
C GLY A 300 -9.70 -3.87 0.16
N GLY A 301 -10.72 -4.66 -0.19
CA GLY A 301 -11.05 -5.88 0.50
C GLY A 301 -11.16 -7.07 -0.44
N CYS A 302 -10.75 -8.23 0.09
CA CYS A 302 -10.81 -9.50 -0.59
C CYS A 302 -11.46 -10.56 0.28
N PHE A 303 -12.10 -11.52 -0.40
CA PHE A 303 -12.63 -12.73 0.21
C PHE A 303 -12.16 -13.95 -0.60
N PRO A 304 -12.15 -15.16 0.01
CA PRO A 304 -11.93 -16.39 -0.73
C PRO A 304 -12.89 -16.50 -1.92
N GLU A 305 -12.41 -17.03 -3.05
CA GLU A 305 -13.20 -17.18 -4.28
C GLU A 305 -14.50 -17.95 -4.03
N GLU A 306 -14.45 -19.03 -3.25
CA GLU A 306 -15.63 -19.81 -2.87
C GLU A 306 -16.64 -19.00 -2.06
N THR A 307 -16.18 -18.07 -1.19
CA THR A 307 -17.04 -17.15 -0.44
C THR A 307 -17.74 -16.16 -1.37
N VAL A 308 -17.01 -15.62 -2.36
CA VAL A 308 -17.57 -14.65 -3.33
C VAL A 308 -18.68 -15.27 -4.19
N THR A 309 -18.66 -16.58 -4.40
CA THR A 309 -19.69 -17.29 -5.20
C THR A 309 -20.98 -17.60 -4.44
N LEU A 310 -21.04 -17.33 -3.13
CA LEU A 310 -22.24 -17.56 -2.32
C LEU A 310 -23.40 -16.68 -2.79
N PRO A 311 -24.64 -17.20 -2.86
CA PRO A 311 -25.79 -16.43 -3.33
C PRO A 311 -26.09 -15.18 -2.50
N ASP A 312 -25.75 -15.19 -1.22
CA ASP A 312 -25.98 -14.11 -0.25
C ASP A 312 -24.71 -13.27 0.02
N PHE A 313 -23.64 -13.48 -0.75
CA PHE A 313 -22.35 -12.81 -0.56
C PHE A 313 -22.50 -11.29 -0.44
N ALA A 314 -23.16 -10.65 -1.40
CA ALA A 314 -23.23 -9.19 -1.45
C ALA A 314 -23.85 -8.59 -0.17
N SER A 315 -24.90 -9.19 0.36
CA SER A 315 -25.54 -8.72 1.60
C SER A 315 -24.69 -8.98 2.84
N ARG A 316 -23.99 -10.11 2.90
CA ARG A 316 -23.11 -10.45 4.03
C ARG A 316 -21.79 -9.72 4.00
N ALA A 317 -21.29 -9.31 2.82
CA ALA A 317 -20.06 -8.53 2.68
C ALA A 317 -20.23 -7.04 3.06
N THR A 318 -21.44 -6.49 2.97
CA THR A 318 -21.73 -5.08 3.29
C THR A 318 -21.23 -4.68 4.68
N PRO A 319 -21.49 -5.40 5.79
CA PRO A 319 -21.00 -5.03 7.12
C PRO A 319 -19.46 -5.03 7.25
N TYR A 320 -18.76 -5.80 6.39
CA TYR A 320 -17.29 -5.77 6.31
C TYR A 320 -16.80 -4.47 5.67
N GLN A 321 -17.39 -4.10 4.54
CA GLN A 321 -17.07 -2.86 3.81
C GLN A 321 -17.35 -1.63 4.68
N GLU A 322 -18.50 -1.60 5.35
CA GLU A 322 -18.89 -0.54 6.30
C GLU A 322 -17.89 -0.43 7.45
N ARG A 323 -17.39 -1.56 7.98
CA ARG A 323 -16.37 -1.54 9.01
C ARG A 323 -15.06 -0.93 8.49
N TRP A 324 -14.58 -1.41 7.35
CA TRP A 324 -13.29 -0.96 6.81
C TRP A 324 -13.33 0.55 6.51
N GLU A 325 -14.41 1.03 5.92
CA GLU A 325 -14.60 2.45 5.66
C GLU A 325 -14.74 3.28 6.95
N ARG A 326 -15.61 2.84 7.86
CA ARG A 326 -15.92 3.57 9.09
C ARG A 326 -14.69 3.74 9.97
N VAL A 327 -13.97 2.67 10.24
CA VAL A 327 -12.77 2.70 11.09
C VAL A 327 -11.72 3.66 10.51
N ALA A 328 -11.46 3.58 9.20
CA ALA A 328 -10.51 4.50 8.58
C ALA A 328 -10.95 5.97 8.64
N ARG A 329 -12.26 6.25 8.48
CA ARG A 329 -12.76 7.63 8.60
C ARG A 329 -12.72 8.16 10.03
N GLU A 330 -12.90 7.31 11.04
CA GLU A 330 -12.74 7.66 12.46
C GLU A 330 -11.29 8.09 12.74
N ASP A 331 -10.30 7.45 12.10
CA ASP A 331 -8.88 7.79 12.26
C ASP A 331 -8.48 9.10 11.58
N VAL A 332 -9.05 9.43 10.43
CA VAL A 332 -8.63 10.62 9.64
C VAL A 332 -8.63 11.89 10.49
N GLY A 333 -9.67 12.13 11.28
CA GLY A 333 -9.78 13.34 12.11
C GLY A 333 -8.63 13.47 13.13
N ILE A 334 -8.26 12.37 13.78
CA ILE A 334 -7.15 12.33 14.75
C ILE A 334 -5.80 12.53 14.06
N LEU A 335 -5.61 11.94 12.90
CA LEU A 335 -4.37 12.06 12.12
C LEU A 335 -4.16 13.49 11.60
N GLU A 336 -5.22 14.17 11.17
CA GLU A 336 -5.18 15.56 10.74
C GLU A 336 -4.90 16.51 11.92
N ASP A 337 -5.49 16.25 13.09
CA ASP A 337 -5.19 17.00 14.31
C ASP A 337 -3.74 16.80 14.76
N GLN A 338 -3.23 15.58 14.66
CA GLN A 338 -1.83 15.24 14.94
C GLN A 338 -0.88 15.98 13.99
N GLN A 339 -1.17 15.99 12.69
CA GLN A 339 -0.39 16.75 11.70
C GLN A 339 -0.35 18.25 12.02
N ARG A 340 -1.48 18.83 12.40
CA ARG A 340 -1.55 20.25 12.79
C ARG A 340 -0.72 20.52 14.04
N ALA A 341 -0.80 19.64 15.03
CA ALA A 341 -0.05 19.77 16.28
C ALA A 341 1.47 19.67 16.09
N LEU A 342 1.92 18.81 15.16
CA LEU A 342 3.33 18.69 14.76
C LEU A 342 3.89 19.98 14.14
N GLY A 343 3.05 20.83 13.56
CA GLY A 343 3.42 22.17 13.07
C GLY A 343 3.62 23.23 14.17
N SER A 344 3.38 22.91 15.44
CA SER A 344 3.53 23.85 16.54
C SER A 344 5.00 24.14 16.87
N ALA A 345 5.36 25.41 16.99
CA ALA A 345 6.68 25.82 17.47
C ALA A 345 7.01 25.34 18.90
N LEU A 346 5.98 24.92 19.65
CA LEU A 346 6.11 24.43 21.03
C LEU A 346 6.11 22.89 21.10
N PHE A 347 6.01 22.20 19.97
CA PHE A 347 6.01 20.73 19.94
C PHE A 347 7.30 20.17 20.57
N ARG A 348 7.14 19.14 21.34
CA ARG A 348 8.25 18.34 21.90
C ARG A 348 7.88 16.86 21.82
N PRO A 349 8.78 15.97 21.34
CA PRO A 349 8.54 14.54 21.31
C PRO A 349 8.16 13.97 22.68
N GLY A 350 7.07 13.23 22.75
CA GLY A 350 6.57 12.56 23.95
C GLY A 350 7.23 11.19 24.20
N PRO A 351 7.08 10.59 25.38
CA PRO A 351 7.53 9.23 25.65
C PRO A 351 6.62 8.23 24.93
N LEU A 352 7.20 7.10 24.49
CA LEU A 352 6.47 5.93 24.00
C LEU A 352 6.19 4.93 25.13
N SER A 353 5.12 4.16 24.99
CA SER A 353 4.72 3.09 25.89
C SER A 353 5.09 1.71 25.30
N GLY A 354 4.92 0.66 26.07
CA GLY A 354 5.08 -0.71 25.57
C GLY A 354 4.04 -1.11 24.50
N ARG A 355 2.97 -0.32 24.33
CA ARG A 355 1.94 -0.54 23.30
C ARG A 355 2.29 0.12 21.96
N ASP A 356 3.33 0.96 21.92
CA ASP A 356 3.84 1.63 20.74
C ASP A 356 5.01 0.87 20.08
N ASP A 357 5.16 -0.42 20.38
CA ASP A 357 6.29 -1.26 19.94
C ASP A 357 6.43 -1.33 18.42
N MET A 358 5.31 -1.47 17.70
CA MET A 358 5.32 -1.50 16.24
C MET A 358 5.50 -0.11 15.63
N VAL A 359 4.96 0.94 16.22
CA VAL A 359 5.20 2.34 15.83
C VAL A 359 6.69 2.66 15.96
N HIS A 360 7.30 2.28 17.08
CA HIS A 360 8.74 2.45 17.31
C HIS A 360 9.58 1.66 16.30
N ALA A 361 9.22 0.40 16.01
CA ALA A 361 9.92 -0.41 15.03
C ALA A 361 9.83 0.17 13.60
N ALA A 362 8.65 0.70 13.21
CA ALA A 362 8.45 1.38 11.94
C ALA A 362 9.33 2.64 11.84
N GLY A 363 9.36 3.45 12.91
CA GLY A 363 10.22 4.62 12.99
C GLY A 363 11.72 4.28 12.90
N GLN A 364 12.16 3.23 13.57
CA GLN A 364 13.54 2.74 13.46
C GLN A 364 13.87 2.27 12.03
N TRP A 365 12.96 1.56 11.36
CA TRP A 365 13.15 1.18 9.96
C TRP A 365 13.30 2.42 9.08
N HIS A 366 12.38 3.39 9.22
CA HIS A 366 12.39 4.64 8.44
C HIS A 366 13.70 5.40 8.60
N VAL A 367 14.16 5.63 9.84
CA VAL A 367 15.42 6.33 10.11
C VAL A 367 16.61 5.58 9.51
N ARG A 368 16.70 4.26 9.67
CA ARG A 368 17.79 3.47 9.08
C ARG A 368 17.86 3.63 7.57
N LYS A 369 16.72 3.54 6.88
CA LYS A 369 16.65 3.68 5.42
C LYS A 369 16.93 5.12 4.95
N LEU A 370 16.49 6.11 5.72
CA LEU A 370 16.72 7.52 5.40
C LEU A 370 18.20 7.93 5.57
N LEU A 371 18.92 7.32 6.51
CA LEU A 371 20.33 7.63 6.77
C LEU A 371 21.30 6.75 5.94
N ALA A 372 20.86 5.61 5.40
CA ALA A 372 21.64 4.81 4.45
C ALA A 372 21.79 5.53 3.11
#